data_f8579f578cd7d9a972bb3fcc88d2890b
#
_entry.id   f8579f578cd7d9a972bb3fcc88d2890b
#
_cell.length_a   1.000
_cell.length_b   1.000
_cell.length_c   1.000
_cell.angle_alpha   90.00
_cell.angle_beta   90.00
_cell.angle_gamma   90.00
#
_symmetry.space_group_name_H-M   'P 1'
#
loop_
_entity.id
_entity.type
_entity.pdbx_description
1 polymer ?
#
loop_
_entity_poly.entity_id
_entity_poly.type
_entity_poly.pdbx_seq_one_letter_code
_entity_poly.pdbx_strand_id
1 'polypeptide(L)'
;MKNTLFVGDMHLQMSLILKLVTNAINIYNIEHVVFIGDYTDQFGCTDLPNLYIDQLNLLNDWVSHHRDKDIQVTLLIGNHDIPYLINRPEYYSLKTNEFNLVSKLLWDLNMQVAVNLDNYIISH
;
A
#
# COMPACT_ATOMS: atom_id res chain seq x y z
N MET A 1 1.20 -4.67 -23.42
CA MET A 1 1.05 -4.29 -21.98
C MET A 1 0.02 -5.22 -21.35
N LYS A 2 0.31 -5.68 -20.13
CA LYS A 2 -0.69 -6.42 -19.34
C LYS A 2 -1.87 -5.51 -18.98
N ASN A 3 -3.05 -6.09 -18.78
CA ASN A 3 -4.17 -5.36 -18.20
C ASN A 3 -3.79 -4.91 -16.79
N THR A 4 -3.54 -3.62 -16.64
CA THR A 4 -3.00 -3.04 -15.41
C THR A 4 -4.02 -2.14 -14.72
N LEU A 5 -4.21 -2.36 -13.43
CA LEU A 5 -5.03 -1.53 -12.57
C LEU A 5 -4.13 -0.66 -11.68
N PHE A 6 -4.36 0.64 -11.69
CA PHE A 6 -3.72 1.57 -10.76
C PHE A 6 -4.66 1.89 -9.60
N VAL A 7 -4.13 1.79 -8.38
CA VAL A 7 -4.87 2.05 -7.15
C VAL A 7 -4.25 3.26 -6.45
N GLY A 8 -5.04 4.30 -6.23
CA GLY A 8 -4.61 5.53 -5.58
C GLY A 8 -4.37 5.37 -4.07
N ASP A 9 -4.23 6.50 -3.40
CA ASP A 9 -3.96 6.59 -1.97
C ASP A 9 -4.95 5.78 -1.14
N MET A 10 -4.45 4.96 -0.23
CA MET A 10 -5.29 4.05 0.57
C MET A 10 -5.59 4.58 1.98
N HIS A 11 -4.66 5.28 2.60
CA HIS A 11 -4.81 5.92 3.91
C HIS A 11 -5.59 5.07 4.93
N LEU A 12 -5.08 3.87 5.23
CA LEU A 12 -5.64 2.92 6.20
C LEU A 12 -7.06 2.41 5.86
N GLN A 13 -7.47 2.45 4.59
CA GLN A 13 -8.78 1.96 4.16
C GLN A 13 -8.68 0.67 3.32
N MET A 14 -7.71 -0.19 3.63
CA MET A 14 -7.47 -1.43 2.89
C MET A 14 -8.68 -2.36 2.89
N SER A 15 -9.38 -2.47 4.00
CA SER A 15 -10.55 -3.35 4.12
C SER A 15 -11.65 -3.03 3.09
N LEU A 16 -11.81 -1.77 2.72
CA LEU A 16 -12.75 -1.35 1.68
C LEU A 16 -12.13 -1.46 0.27
N ILE A 17 -10.95 -0.88 0.10
CA ILE A 17 -10.32 -0.73 -1.22
C ILE A 17 -9.94 -2.09 -1.80
N LEU A 18 -9.37 -3.00 -1.01
CA LEU A 18 -8.94 -4.31 -1.49
C LEU A 18 -10.09 -5.18 -1.99
N LYS A 19 -11.30 -5.03 -1.44
CA LYS A 19 -12.50 -5.69 -1.98
C LYS A 19 -12.84 -5.20 -3.37
N LEU A 20 -12.75 -3.89 -3.59
CA LEU A 20 -13.00 -3.28 -4.91
C LEU A 20 -11.94 -3.72 -5.92
N VAL A 21 -10.67 -3.77 -5.51
CA VAL A 21 -9.57 -4.24 -6.36
C VAL A 21 -9.77 -5.71 -6.74
N THR A 22 -10.12 -6.57 -5.80
CA THR A 22 -10.39 -7.99 -6.07
C THR A 22 -11.55 -8.16 -7.07
N ASN A 23 -12.61 -7.38 -6.92
CA ASN A 23 -13.72 -7.41 -7.87
C ASN A 23 -13.28 -6.95 -9.27
N ALA A 24 -12.47 -5.89 -9.35
CA ALA A 24 -11.96 -5.38 -10.62
C ALA A 24 -11.06 -6.41 -11.33
N ILE A 25 -10.22 -7.12 -10.58
CA ILE A 25 -9.38 -8.20 -11.13
C ILE A 25 -10.25 -9.23 -11.85
N ASN A 26 -11.34 -9.67 -11.22
CA ASN A 26 -12.22 -10.70 -11.79
C ASN A 26 -13.05 -10.18 -12.97
N ILE A 27 -13.55 -8.95 -12.91
CA ILE A 27 -14.42 -8.37 -13.95
C ILE A 27 -13.63 -8.01 -15.21
N TYR A 28 -12.43 -7.45 -15.04
CA TYR A 28 -11.65 -6.88 -16.13
C TYR A 28 -10.43 -7.71 -16.53
N ASN A 29 -10.28 -8.89 -15.95
CA ASN A 29 -9.13 -9.77 -16.19
C ASN A 29 -7.80 -9.02 -15.98
N ILE A 30 -7.66 -8.35 -14.83
CA ILE A 30 -6.45 -7.61 -14.47
C ILE A 30 -5.32 -8.61 -14.21
N GLU A 31 -4.17 -8.37 -14.81
CA GLU A 31 -2.97 -9.18 -14.67
C GLU A 31 -1.91 -8.50 -13.80
N HIS A 32 -2.00 -7.19 -13.64
CA HIS A 32 -1.05 -6.40 -12.86
C HIS A 32 -1.79 -5.32 -12.06
N VAL A 33 -1.56 -5.27 -10.75
CA VAL A 33 -2.07 -4.21 -9.87
C VAL A 33 -0.89 -3.36 -9.38
N VAL A 34 -1.01 -2.07 -9.55
CA VAL A 34 -0.02 -1.09 -9.09
C VAL A 34 -0.67 -0.20 -8.04
N PHE A 35 -0.25 -0.36 -6.79
CA PHE A 35 -0.62 0.57 -5.72
C PHE A 35 0.38 1.74 -5.72
N ILE A 36 -0.12 2.96 -5.82
CA ILE A 36 0.75 4.12 -6.02
C ILE A 36 1.25 4.80 -4.74
N GLY A 37 1.03 4.18 -3.58
CA GLY A 37 1.56 4.67 -2.30
C GLY A 37 0.51 5.23 -1.36
N ASP A 38 0.98 5.86 -0.28
CA ASP A 38 0.17 6.43 0.79
C ASP A 38 -0.77 5.39 1.44
N TYR A 39 -0.15 4.36 2.00
CA TYR A 39 -0.86 3.30 2.73
C TYR A 39 -1.24 3.74 4.13
N THR A 40 -0.47 4.63 4.71
CA THR A 40 -0.57 5.09 6.10
C THR A 40 -1.28 6.43 6.23
N ASP A 41 -1.59 6.78 7.48
CA ASP A 41 -2.09 8.08 7.92
C ASP A 41 -3.46 8.42 7.36
N GLN A 42 -4.45 8.26 8.21
CA GLN A 42 -5.80 8.75 7.97
C GLN A 42 -6.09 9.90 8.93
N PHE A 43 -6.66 10.97 8.41
CA PHE A 43 -7.03 12.13 9.24
C PHE A 43 -7.90 11.70 10.44
N GLY A 44 -7.51 12.17 11.62
CA GLY A 44 -8.21 11.85 12.88
C GLY A 44 -7.88 10.47 13.46
N CYS A 45 -6.96 9.69 12.85
CA CYS A 45 -6.64 8.33 13.29
C CYS A 45 -5.17 8.15 13.72
N THR A 46 -4.41 9.22 13.87
CA THR A 46 -2.96 9.15 14.17
C THR A 46 -2.64 8.74 15.61
N ASP A 47 -3.63 8.49 16.43
CA ASP A 47 -3.55 7.93 17.78
C ASP A 47 -4.14 6.51 17.89
N LEU A 48 -4.41 5.86 16.76
CA LEU A 48 -5.03 4.54 16.67
C LEU A 48 -4.04 3.50 16.09
N PRO A 49 -3.06 3.02 16.87
CA PRO A 49 -2.01 2.15 16.36
C PRO A 49 -2.54 0.82 15.81
N ASN A 50 -3.58 0.25 16.41
CA ASN A 50 -4.16 -1.02 15.97
C ASN A 50 -4.78 -0.89 14.57
N LEU A 51 -5.33 0.27 14.22
CA LEU A 51 -5.83 0.50 12.87
C LEU A 51 -4.70 0.39 11.83
N TYR A 52 -3.54 1.00 12.09
CA TYR A 52 -2.35 0.90 11.25
C TYR A 52 -1.91 -0.56 11.08
N ILE A 53 -1.75 -1.26 12.20
CA ILE A 53 -1.27 -2.63 12.22
C ILE A 53 -2.22 -3.56 11.47
N ASP A 54 -3.51 -3.48 11.76
CA ASP A 54 -4.53 -4.34 11.14
C ASP A 54 -4.64 -4.09 9.63
N GLN A 55 -4.65 -2.83 9.21
CA GLN A 55 -4.77 -2.48 7.79
C GLN A 55 -3.51 -2.87 6.99
N LEU A 56 -2.31 -2.66 7.55
CA LEU A 56 -1.06 -3.06 6.88
C LEU A 56 -0.91 -4.58 6.79
N ASN A 57 -1.31 -5.31 7.83
CA ASN A 57 -1.34 -6.78 7.77
C ASN A 57 -2.33 -7.27 6.72
N LEU A 58 -3.49 -6.65 6.63
CA LEU A 58 -4.49 -6.98 5.61
C LEU A 58 -3.95 -6.77 4.19
N LEU A 59 -3.23 -5.67 3.96
CA LEU A 59 -2.57 -5.41 2.67
C LEU A 59 -1.50 -6.46 2.37
N ASN A 60 -0.65 -6.76 3.34
CA ASN A 60 0.41 -7.76 3.16
C ASN A 60 -0.15 -9.15 2.81
N ASP A 61 -1.18 -9.58 3.51
CA ASP A 61 -1.85 -10.86 3.25
C ASP A 61 -2.51 -10.88 1.86
N TRP A 62 -3.16 -9.79 1.48
CA TRP A 62 -3.77 -9.64 0.17
C TRP A 62 -2.73 -9.74 -0.96
N VAL A 63 -1.60 -9.05 -0.80
CA VAL A 63 -0.49 -9.06 -1.77
C VAL A 63 0.06 -10.47 -1.94
N SER A 64 0.37 -11.17 -0.85
CA SER A 64 0.88 -12.54 -0.89
C SER A 64 -0.10 -13.49 -1.57
N HIS A 65 -1.39 -13.40 -1.22
CA HIS A 65 -2.44 -14.24 -1.78
C HIS A 65 -2.58 -14.08 -3.30
N HIS A 66 -2.53 -12.84 -3.80
CA HIS A 66 -2.68 -12.58 -5.23
C HIS A 66 -1.43 -12.89 -6.03
N ARG A 67 -0.24 -12.70 -5.47
CA ARG A 67 1.02 -13.14 -6.10
C ARG A 67 1.05 -14.66 -6.29
N ASP A 68 0.53 -15.41 -5.33
CA ASP A 68 0.40 -16.88 -5.45
C ASP A 68 -0.60 -17.30 -6.54
N LYS A 69 -1.44 -16.40 -7.01
CA LYS A 69 -2.38 -16.61 -8.12
C LYS A 69 -1.91 -16.01 -9.46
N ASP A 70 -0.61 -15.77 -9.59
CA ASP A 70 0.01 -15.20 -10.79
C ASP A 70 -0.46 -13.78 -11.15
N ILE A 71 -0.99 -13.04 -10.18
CA ILE A 71 -1.25 -11.60 -10.34
C ILE A 71 0.02 -10.84 -9.97
N GLN A 72 0.55 -10.06 -10.89
CA GLN A 72 1.66 -9.17 -10.58
C GLN A 72 1.17 -8.05 -9.66
N VAL A 73 1.88 -7.81 -8.56
CA VAL A 73 1.55 -6.73 -7.63
C VAL A 73 2.79 -5.88 -7.40
N THR A 74 2.67 -4.59 -7.70
CA THR A 74 3.70 -3.59 -7.45
C THR A 74 3.18 -2.59 -6.42
N LEU A 75 4.00 -2.29 -5.40
CA LEU A 75 3.69 -1.30 -4.38
C LEU A 75 4.72 -0.16 -4.50
N LEU A 76 4.23 1.05 -4.72
CA LEU A 76 5.07 2.25 -4.77
C LEU A 76 5.06 2.96 -3.42
N ILE A 77 6.09 3.76 -3.17
CA ILE A 77 6.23 4.55 -1.95
C ILE A 77 5.49 5.88 -2.13
N GLY A 78 4.57 6.21 -1.23
CA GLY A 78 3.93 7.51 -1.15
C GLY A 78 4.62 8.45 -0.16
N ASN A 79 4.27 9.73 -0.19
CA ASN A 79 4.87 10.71 0.71
C ASN A 79 4.52 10.48 2.19
N HIS A 80 3.37 9.87 2.50
CA HIS A 80 3.02 9.48 3.87
C HIS A 80 3.78 8.26 4.38
N ASP A 81 4.32 7.44 3.48
CA ASP A 81 5.07 6.24 3.86
C ASP A 81 6.55 6.55 4.18
N ILE A 82 7.11 7.56 3.54
CA ILE A 82 8.52 7.96 3.71
C ILE A 82 8.91 8.21 5.17
N PRO A 83 8.14 8.96 5.99
CA PRO A 83 8.51 9.22 7.38
C PRO A 83 8.78 7.94 8.19
N TYR A 84 8.01 6.89 7.94
CA TYR A 84 8.20 5.59 8.60
C TYR A 84 9.46 4.88 8.10
N LEU A 85 9.71 4.92 6.80
CA LEU A 85 10.86 4.25 6.18
C LEU A 85 12.21 4.85 6.61
N ILE A 86 12.26 6.16 6.85
CA ILE A 86 13.47 6.86 7.28
C ILE A 86 13.52 7.13 8.78
N ASN A 87 12.53 6.65 9.53
CA ASN A 87 12.39 6.84 10.98
C ASN A 87 12.41 8.34 11.39
N ARG A 88 11.65 9.14 10.67
CA ARG A 88 11.48 10.59 10.93
C ARG A 88 9.99 10.95 10.92
N PRO A 89 9.28 10.82 12.08
CA PRO A 89 7.87 11.12 12.15
C PRO A 89 7.58 12.59 11.81
N GLU A 90 6.54 12.79 11.05
CA GLU A 90 5.97 14.09 10.72
C GLU A 90 4.74 14.39 11.60
N TYR A 91 4.20 15.61 11.52
CA TYR A 91 3.04 15.99 12.32
C TYR A 91 1.79 15.16 12.04
N TYR A 92 1.71 14.56 10.85
CA TYR A 92 0.61 13.71 10.40
C TYR A 92 0.85 12.21 10.64
N SER A 93 2.03 11.81 11.12
CA SER A 93 2.37 10.41 11.36
C SER A 93 1.74 9.87 12.64
N LEU A 94 1.75 8.54 12.79
CA LEU A 94 1.31 7.86 14.02
C LEU A 94 2.06 8.42 15.24
N LYS A 95 1.32 8.79 16.26
CA LYS A 95 1.85 9.49 17.46
C LYS A 95 2.14 8.57 18.65
N THR A 96 1.93 7.28 18.50
CA THR A 96 2.10 6.31 19.57
C THR A 96 3.44 5.56 19.47
N ASN A 97 3.75 4.73 20.48
CA ASN A 97 5.00 3.97 20.56
C ASN A 97 5.14 2.91 19.45
N GLU A 98 4.06 2.60 18.73
CA GLU A 98 4.04 1.59 17.66
C GLU A 98 4.59 2.10 16.32
N PHE A 99 5.09 3.32 16.26
CA PHE A 99 5.69 3.89 15.04
C PHE A 99 6.75 2.96 14.42
N ASN A 100 7.62 2.37 15.23
CA ASN A 100 8.67 1.46 14.75
C ASN A 100 8.08 0.14 14.21
N LEU A 101 6.99 -0.35 14.78
CA LEU A 101 6.30 -1.53 14.26
C LEU A 101 5.66 -1.24 12.91
N VAL A 102 5.03 -0.08 12.75
CA VAL A 102 4.48 0.36 11.46
C VAL A 102 5.59 0.50 10.42
N SER A 103 6.73 1.08 10.79
CA SER A 103 7.90 1.16 9.92
C SER A 103 8.33 -0.22 9.41
N LYS A 104 8.43 -1.21 10.31
CA LYS A 104 8.77 -2.58 9.94
C LYS A 104 7.77 -3.20 8.98
N LEU A 105 6.47 -3.03 9.26
CA LEU A 105 5.41 -3.54 8.38
C LEU A 105 5.48 -2.95 6.97
N LEU A 106 5.81 -1.67 6.85
CA LEU A 106 6.01 -1.02 5.56
C LEU A 106 7.25 -1.55 4.83
N TRP A 107 8.37 -1.72 5.53
CA TRP A 107 9.58 -2.32 4.94
C TRP A 107 9.32 -3.73 4.42
N ASP A 108 8.50 -4.52 5.10
CA ASP A 108 8.16 -5.89 4.71
C ASP A 108 7.31 -5.95 3.41
N LEU A 109 6.70 -4.84 2.99
CA LEU A 109 5.95 -4.76 1.73
C LEU A 109 6.83 -4.71 0.48
N ASN A 110 8.13 -4.50 0.62
CA ASN A 110 9.07 -4.37 -0.51
C ASN A 110 8.63 -3.34 -1.56
N MET A 111 8.36 -2.12 -1.09
CA MET A 111 7.91 -1.02 -1.95
C MET A 111 9.03 -0.50 -2.85
N GLN A 112 8.63 0.06 -3.98
CA GLN A 112 9.52 0.69 -4.98
C GLN A 112 9.23 2.19 -5.09
N VAL A 113 10.23 2.96 -5.50
CA VAL A 113 10.06 4.39 -5.76
C VAL A 113 9.24 4.61 -7.04
N ALA A 114 9.50 3.81 -8.06
CA ALA A 114 8.82 3.90 -9.34
C ALA A 114 8.80 2.52 -10.04
N VAL A 115 7.91 2.38 -11.00
CA VAL A 115 7.84 1.20 -11.87
C VAL A 115 7.84 1.65 -13.34
N ASN A 116 8.55 0.91 -14.18
CA ASN A 116 8.53 1.12 -15.62
C ASN A 116 7.50 0.17 -16.25
N LEU A 117 6.52 0.74 -16.95
CA LEU A 117 5.50 0.01 -17.68
C LEU A 117 5.53 0.46 -19.15
N ASP A 118 6.04 -0.43 -20.01
CA ASP A 118 6.29 -0.13 -21.41
C ASP A 118 7.15 1.14 -21.58
N ASN A 119 6.55 2.24 -22.05
CA ASN A 119 7.24 3.52 -22.24
C ASN A 119 6.95 4.55 -21.16
N TYR A 120 6.32 4.14 -20.04
CA TYR A 120 5.91 5.03 -18.97
C TYR A 120 6.63 4.69 -17.67
N ILE A 121 7.08 5.74 -16.97
CA ILE A 121 7.54 5.63 -15.58
C ILE A 121 6.41 6.09 -14.68
N ILE A 122 6.00 5.22 -13.77
CA ILE A 122 4.92 5.50 -12.81
C ILE A 122 5.52 5.65 -11.42
N SER A 123 5.18 6.72 -10.74
CA SER A 123 5.52 6.98 -9.33
C SER A 123 4.32 7.61 -8.62
N HIS A 124 4.43 7.71 -7.32
CA HIS A 124 3.45 8.44 -6.50
C HIS A 124 3.41 9.91 -6.84
#